data_033a7f9789de33770131da6587fd8365
#
_entry.id   033a7f9789de33770131da6587fd8365
#
_cell.length_a   1.000
_cell.length_b   1.000
_cell.length_c   1.000
_cell.angle_alpha   90.00
_cell.angle_beta   90.00
_cell.angle_gamma   90.00
#
_symmetry.space_group_name_H-M   'P 1'
#
loop_
_entity.id
_entity.type
_entity.pdbx_description
1 polymer ?
#
loop_
_entity_poly.entity_id
_entity_poly.type
_entity_poly.pdbx_seq_one_letter_code
_entity_poly.pdbx_strand_id
1 'polypeptide(L)'
;MPCRILLADDSPLFRAGLRALLEQKKEYAVVADTSDAMSAVALAEKLRPEIVVLDMNSDTLNRQQVLQELFIRVPGSRVLMLSARSELEHVMNCLQLGAQGFLLKSATVCEFEQALQTLRSGGQYLSSTVLPMVIGQALKHNRKRPASPAQAPLTPRQLEILRLIARGESTRSIADGLGLSVKTVEAHRSQIMHRLQIHDVPGLVLFAVREGIICLND
;
A
#
# COMPACT_ATOMS: atom_id res chain seq x y z
N MET A 1 -18.42 17.38 11.54
CA MET A 1 -17.35 18.40 11.55
C MET A 1 -16.72 18.45 10.16
N PRO A 2 -16.24 19.61 9.68
CA PRO A 2 -15.55 19.69 8.40
C PRO A 2 -14.23 18.91 8.45
N CYS A 3 -13.88 18.26 7.34
CA CYS A 3 -12.61 17.56 7.17
C CYS A 3 -11.46 18.57 7.18
N ARG A 4 -10.50 18.36 8.06
CA ARG A 4 -9.38 19.28 8.31
C ARG A 4 -8.24 18.98 7.33
N ILE A 5 -7.87 19.96 6.53
CA ILE A 5 -6.88 19.82 5.46
C ILE A 5 -5.70 20.76 5.72
N LEU A 6 -4.48 20.22 5.58
CA LEU A 6 -3.23 20.99 5.51
C LEU A 6 -2.79 21.02 4.05
N LEU A 7 -2.46 22.22 3.53
CA LEU A 7 -1.91 22.40 2.18
C LEU A 7 -0.39 22.68 2.27
N ALA A 8 0.40 21.95 1.51
CA ALA A 8 1.82 22.19 1.36
C ALA A 8 2.21 22.19 -0.12
N ASP A 9 2.47 23.36 -0.67
CA ASP A 9 2.78 23.56 -2.10
C ASP A 9 3.72 24.76 -2.23
N ASP A 10 4.79 24.64 -3.00
CA ASP A 10 5.77 25.71 -3.21
C ASP A 10 5.26 26.85 -4.12
N SER A 11 4.21 26.57 -4.95
CA SER A 11 3.59 27.56 -5.82
C SER A 11 2.54 28.39 -5.07
N PRO A 12 2.78 29.70 -4.80
CA PRO A 12 1.84 30.52 -4.05
C PRO A 12 0.47 30.63 -4.72
N LEU A 13 0.43 30.75 -6.05
CA LEU A 13 -0.81 30.88 -6.81
C LEU A 13 -1.62 29.58 -6.77
N PHE A 14 -0.98 28.43 -6.95
CA PHE A 14 -1.66 27.14 -6.91
C PHE A 14 -2.20 26.85 -5.51
N ARG A 15 -1.43 27.11 -4.49
CA ARG A 15 -1.83 26.96 -3.08
C ARG A 15 -3.02 27.86 -2.72
N ALA A 16 -2.99 29.14 -3.14
CA ALA A 16 -4.12 30.06 -2.96
C ALA A 16 -5.39 29.59 -3.70
N GLY A 17 -5.23 29.06 -4.92
CA GLY A 17 -6.34 28.49 -5.69
C GLY A 17 -6.97 27.27 -5.00
N LEU A 18 -6.16 26.33 -4.49
CA LEU A 18 -6.66 25.18 -3.73
C LEU A 18 -7.37 25.60 -2.44
N ARG A 19 -6.81 26.58 -1.71
CA ARG A 19 -7.47 27.14 -0.54
C ARG A 19 -8.83 27.71 -0.88
N ALA A 20 -8.93 28.57 -1.91
CA ALA A 20 -10.17 29.18 -2.33
C ALA A 20 -11.22 28.14 -2.75
N LEU A 21 -10.83 27.06 -3.44
CA LEU A 21 -11.71 25.96 -3.81
C LEU A 21 -12.28 25.24 -2.57
N LEU A 22 -11.42 24.97 -1.60
CA LEU A 22 -11.82 24.24 -0.39
C LEU A 22 -12.70 25.09 0.53
N GLU A 23 -12.43 26.38 0.66
CA GLU A 23 -13.19 27.32 1.50
C GLU A 23 -14.62 27.57 0.98
N GLN A 24 -14.90 27.31 -0.32
CA GLN A 24 -16.26 27.32 -0.87
C GLN A 24 -17.12 26.15 -0.38
N LYS A 25 -16.51 25.10 0.20
CA LYS A 25 -17.18 23.87 0.62
C LYS A 25 -17.25 23.79 2.13
N LYS A 26 -18.44 23.74 2.72
CA LYS A 26 -18.64 23.64 4.17
C LYS A 26 -18.09 22.33 4.78
N GLU A 27 -17.86 21.34 3.95
CA GLU A 27 -17.37 20.02 4.35
C GLU A 27 -15.85 19.95 4.54
N TYR A 28 -15.09 20.98 4.14
CA TYR A 28 -13.64 21.08 4.30
C TYR A 28 -13.24 22.32 5.09
N ALA A 29 -12.13 22.22 5.81
CA ALA A 29 -11.51 23.34 6.51
C ALA A 29 -10.00 23.30 6.33
N VAL A 30 -9.44 24.31 5.66
CA VAL A 30 -8.00 24.47 5.55
C VAL A 30 -7.46 24.98 6.87
N VAL A 31 -6.84 24.10 7.65
CA VAL A 31 -6.33 24.41 9.00
C VAL A 31 -4.98 25.13 8.99
N ALA A 32 -4.19 24.94 7.95
CA ALA A 32 -2.96 25.69 7.67
C ALA A 32 -2.55 25.48 6.20
N ASP A 33 -1.67 26.36 5.73
CA ASP A 33 -0.94 26.17 4.47
C ASP A 33 0.54 26.63 4.62
N THR A 34 1.41 26.03 3.83
CA THR A 34 2.85 26.35 3.84
C THR A 34 3.45 26.13 2.46
N SER A 35 4.54 26.85 2.16
CA SER A 35 5.35 26.61 0.97
C SER A 35 6.48 25.59 1.21
N ASP A 36 6.76 25.24 2.48
CA ASP A 36 7.86 24.37 2.86
C ASP A 36 7.37 23.03 3.39
N ALA A 37 7.90 21.96 2.80
CA ALA A 37 7.50 20.60 3.11
C ALA A 37 7.87 20.17 4.54
N MET A 38 9.01 20.63 5.08
CA MET A 38 9.40 20.31 6.46
C MET A 38 8.53 21.04 7.47
N SER A 39 8.17 22.29 7.19
CA SER A 39 7.19 23.04 7.98
C SER A 39 5.82 22.36 7.97
N ALA A 40 5.45 21.66 6.87
CA ALA A 40 4.22 20.87 6.81
C ALA A 40 4.20 19.76 7.85
N VAL A 41 5.31 19.08 8.10
CA VAL A 41 5.42 18.04 9.14
C VAL A 41 5.12 18.62 10.53
N ALA A 42 5.77 19.74 10.88
CA ALA A 42 5.58 20.39 12.18
C ALA A 42 4.13 20.91 12.36
N LEU A 43 3.54 21.48 11.30
CA LEU A 43 2.14 21.91 11.29
C LEU A 43 1.18 20.74 11.41
N ALA A 44 1.43 19.63 10.70
CA ALA A 44 0.61 18.43 10.77
C ALA A 44 0.64 17.80 12.17
N GLU A 45 1.82 17.75 12.81
CA GLU A 45 1.97 17.24 14.17
C GLU A 45 1.17 18.08 15.18
N LYS A 46 1.23 19.41 15.06
CA LYS A 46 0.51 20.35 15.94
C LYS A 46 -0.99 20.35 15.70
N LEU A 47 -1.40 20.35 14.43
CA LEU A 47 -2.80 20.59 14.05
C LEU A 47 -3.60 19.29 13.81
N ARG A 48 -2.92 18.14 13.64
CA ARG A 48 -3.56 16.84 13.38
C ARG A 48 -4.63 16.91 12.30
N PRO A 49 -4.29 17.31 11.05
CA PRO A 49 -5.23 17.33 9.95
C PRO A 49 -5.65 15.91 9.57
N GLU A 50 -6.84 15.73 9.00
CA GLU A 50 -7.28 14.45 8.46
C GLU A 50 -6.60 14.15 7.11
N ILE A 51 -6.35 15.19 6.30
CA ILE A 51 -5.68 15.07 5.02
C ILE A 51 -4.56 16.10 4.93
N VAL A 52 -3.39 15.66 4.46
CA VAL A 52 -2.28 16.52 4.06
C VAL A 52 -2.19 16.47 2.54
N VAL A 53 -2.43 17.59 1.88
CA VAL A 53 -2.22 17.76 0.45
C VAL A 53 -0.80 18.28 0.26
N LEU A 54 0.04 17.47 -0.35
CA LEU A 54 1.50 17.70 -0.41
C LEU A 54 1.98 17.75 -1.85
N ASP A 55 2.42 18.92 -2.30
CA ASP A 55 3.22 19.07 -3.51
C ASP A 55 4.70 18.94 -3.19
N MET A 56 5.42 18.33 -4.08
CA MET A 56 6.87 18.18 -3.92
C MET A 56 7.56 18.27 -5.27
N ASN A 57 7.85 19.50 -5.66
CA ASN A 57 8.71 19.79 -6.81
C ASN A 57 10.21 19.71 -6.47
N SER A 58 10.56 19.69 -5.19
CA SER A 58 11.95 19.66 -4.71
C SER A 58 12.55 18.25 -4.68
N ASP A 59 13.88 18.18 -4.55
CA ASP A 59 14.72 16.98 -4.67
C ASP A 59 14.22 15.73 -3.93
N THR A 60 14.46 14.58 -4.54
CA THR A 60 14.00 13.24 -4.13
C THR A 60 14.34 12.87 -2.68
N LEU A 61 15.47 13.32 -2.14
CA LEU A 61 15.90 12.99 -0.78
C LEU A 61 15.03 13.65 0.29
N ASN A 62 14.67 14.93 0.12
CA ASN A 62 13.81 15.66 1.06
C ASN A 62 12.37 15.09 1.09
N ARG A 63 11.89 14.59 -0.05
CA ARG A 63 10.54 14.04 -0.20
C ARG A 63 10.33 12.78 0.62
N GLN A 64 11.28 11.85 0.53
CA GLN A 64 11.22 10.60 1.29
C GLN A 64 11.19 10.87 2.79
N GLN A 65 12.03 11.79 3.23
CA GLN A 65 12.10 12.18 4.63
C GLN A 65 10.78 12.80 5.11
N VAL A 66 10.21 13.74 4.36
CA VAL A 66 8.93 14.38 4.70
C VAL A 66 7.80 13.38 4.83
N LEU A 67 7.66 12.46 3.85
CA LEU A 67 6.63 11.42 3.92
C LEU A 67 6.83 10.50 5.12
N GLN A 68 8.05 10.03 5.36
CA GLN A 68 8.37 9.18 6.51
C GLN A 68 8.06 9.89 7.83
N GLU A 69 8.46 11.15 7.98
CA GLU A 69 8.16 11.94 9.17
C GLU A 69 6.65 12.13 9.39
N LEU A 70 5.89 12.41 8.32
CA LEU A 70 4.42 12.51 8.40
C LEU A 70 3.81 11.19 8.90
N PHE A 71 4.22 10.04 8.37
CA PHE A 71 3.68 8.74 8.80
C PHE A 71 4.04 8.40 10.25
N ILE A 72 5.25 8.75 10.68
CA ILE A 72 5.71 8.48 12.05
C ILE A 72 4.99 9.40 13.05
N ARG A 73 4.95 10.72 12.75
CA ARG A 73 4.44 11.72 13.70
C ARG A 73 2.93 11.89 13.67
N VAL A 74 2.31 11.64 12.51
CA VAL A 74 0.87 11.87 12.30
C VAL A 74 0.21 10.67 11.60
N PRO A 75 0.25 9.47 12.19
CA PRO A 75 -0.21 8.23 11.55
C PRO A 75 -1.71 8.23 11.23
N GLY A 76 -2.49 9.14 11.81
CA GLY A 76 -3.92 9.31 11.51
C GLY A 76 -4.23 10.19 10.31
N SER A 77 -3.24 10.93 9.77
CA SER A 77 -3.42 11.77 8.59
C SER A 77 -3.22 10.97 7.31
N ARG A 78 -4.01 11.27 6.29
CA ARG A 78 -3.86 10.71 4.95
C ARG A 78 -3.12 11.70 4.05
N VAL A 79 -2.23 11.21 3.22
CA VAL A 79 -1.43 12.06 2.34
C VAL A 79 -1.91 11.94 0.91
N LEU A 80 -2.35 13.08 0.33
CA LEU A 80 -2.61 13.26 -1.10
C LEU A 80 -1.39 13.95 -1.73
N MET A 81 -0.66 13.23 -2.55
CA MET A 81 0.42 13.80 -3.34
C MET A 81 -0.14 14.57 -4.53
N LEU A 82 0.29 15.82 -4.71
CA LEU A 82 0.12 16.58 -5.93
C LEU A 82 1.44 16.63 -6.69
N SER A 83 1.44 16.38 -7.98
CA SER A 83 2.66 16.40 -8.78
C SER A 83 2.40 16.89 -10.22
N ALA A 84 3.33 17.63 -10.77
CA ALA A 84 3.37 17.92 -12.20
C ALA A 84 3.91 16.72 -13.01
N ARG A 85 4.52 15.73 -12.35
CA ARG A 85 5.21 14.60 -12.95
C ARG A 85 4.33 13.35 -12.93
N SER A 86 4.24 12.68 -14.08
CA SER A 86 3.43 11.47 -14.28
C SER A 86 4.27 10.21 -14.50
N GLU A 87 5.61 10.29 -14.44
CA GLU A 87 6.48 9.15 -14.67
C GLU A 87 6.23 8.04 -13.67
N LEU A 88 6.11 6.81 -14.18
CA LEU A 88 5.75 5.64 -13.37
C LEU A 88 6.65 5.45 -12.15
N GLU A 89 7.95 5.64 -12.29
CA GLU A 89 8.92 5.51 -11.19
C GLU A 89 8.62 6.52 -10.06
N HIS A 90 8.30 7.76 -10.43
CA HIS A 90 7.93 8.80 -9.49
C HIS A 90 6.64 8.46 -8.73
N VAL A 91 5.59 8.03 -9.46
CA VAL A 91 4.32 7.61 -8.87
C VAL A 91 4.51 6.43 -7.93
N MET A 92 5.22 5.39 -8.39
CA MET A 92 5.48 4.19 -7.59
C MET A 92 6.26 4.51 -6.31
N ASN A 93 7.24 5.41 -6.38
CA ASN A 93 7.99 5.85 -5.21
C ASN A 93 7.09 6.52 -4.17
N CYS A 94 6.19 7.42 -4.59
CA CYS A 94 5.23 8.07 -3.68
C CYS A 94 4.32 7.05 -2.98
N LEU A 95 3.81 6.07 -3.74
CA LEU A 95 2.93 5.03 -3.20
C LEU A 95 3.68 4.07 -2.25
N GLN A 96 4.91 3.67 -2.59
CA GLN A 96 5.75 2.81 -1.74
C GLN A 96 6.14 3.49 -0.43
N LEU A 97 6.28 4.80 -0.45
CA LEU A 97 6.51 5.61 0.76
C LEU A 97 5.24 5.79 1.61
N GLY A 98 4.10 5.25 1.14
CA GLY A 98 2.86 5.19 1.90
C GLY A 98 1.83 6.28 1.58
N ALA A 99 2.01 7.09 0.53
CA ALA A 99 0.97 8.04 0.11
C ALA A 99 -0.32 7.29 -0.25
N GLN A 100 -1.45 7.75 0.28
CA GLN A 100 -2.76 7.15 0.02
C GLN A 100 -3.44 7.72 -1.20
N GLY A 101 -2.99 8.88 -1.69
CA GLY A 101 -3.49 9.48 -2.92
C GLY A 101 -2.37 10.05 -3.77
N PHE A 102 -2.54 9.97 -5.09
CA PHE A 102 -1.68 10.63 -6.06
C PHE A 102 -2.55 11.29 -7.14
N LEU A 103 -2.37 12.60 -7.32
CA LEU A 103 -3.09 13.39 -8.28
C LEU A 103 -2.13 14.28 -9.07
N LEU A 104 -2.32 14.36 -10.38
CA LEU A 104 -1.56 15.28 -11.21
C LEU A 104 -2.04 16.72 -10.99
N LYS A 105 -1.13 17.71 -11.02
CA LYS A 105 -1.49 19.14 -10.97
C LYS A 105 -2.32 19.60 -12.18
N SER A 106 -2.32 18.82 -13.28
CA SER A 106 -3.18 19.03 -14.45
C SER A 106 -4.58 18.45 -14.30
N ALA A 107 -4.88 17.80 -13.16
CA ALA A 107 -6.20 17.23 -12.89
C ALA A 107 -7.27 18.32 -12.78
N THR A 108 -8.50 17.92 -13.07
CA THR A 108 -9.67 18.79 -12.93
C THR A 108 -10.04 19.00 -11.46
N VAL A 109 -10.81 20.07 -11.18
CA VAL A 109 -11.37 20.31 -9.84
C VAL A 109 -12.20 19.11 -9.37
N CYS A 110 -12.96 18.48 -10.28
CA CYS A 110 -13.77 17.30 -9.98
C CYS A 110 -12.91 16.12 -9.51
N GLU A 111 -11.77 15.84 -10.18
CA GLU A 111 -10.84 14.79 -9.76
C GLU A 111 -10.21 15.08 -8.39
N PHE A 112 -9.89 16.35 -8.11
CA PHE A 112 -9.38 16.76 -6.81
C PHE A 112 -10.41 16.52 -5.70
N GLU A 113 -11.68 16.90 -5.93
CA GLU A 113 -12.77 16.64 -4.98
C GLU A 113 -13.00 15.14 -4.77
N GLN A 114 -12.99 14.35 -5.83
CA GLN A 114 -13.10 12.88 -5.74
C GLN A 114 -11.95 12.26 -4.93
N ALA A 115 -10.73 12.76 -5.13
CA ALA A 115 -9.56 12.31 -4.37
C ALA A 115 -9.75 12.57 -2.87
N LEU A 116 -10.18 13.78 -2.50
CA LEU A 116 -10.42 14.13 -1.10
C LEU A 116 -11.54 13.30 -0.47
N GLN A 117 -12.66 13.09 -1.18
CA GLN A 117 -13.77 12.25 -0.71
C GLN A 117 -13.33 10.79 -0.50
N THR A 118 -12.57 10.25 -1.46
CA THR A 118 -12.04 8.89 -1.38
C THR A 118 -11.10 8.73 -0.19
N LEU A 119 -10.18 9.68 0.00
CA LEU A 119 -9.28 9.65 1.16
C LEU A 119 -10.03 9.80 2.47
N ARG A 120 -11.01 10.70 2.56
CA ARG A 120 -11.84 10.89 3.75
C ARG A 120 -12.59 9.61 4.13
N SER A 121 -13.10 8.85 3.15
CA SER A 121 -13.78 7.57 3.39
C SER A 121 -12.84 6.39 3.67
N GLY A 122 -11.54 6.61 3.71
CA GLY A 122 -10.56 5.57 4.01
C GLY A 122 -10.00 4.85 2.79
N GLY A 123 -10.41 5.23 1.58
CA GLY A 123 -9.91 4.66 0.32
C GLY A 123 -8.55 5.20 -0.09
N GLN A 124 -8.10 4.74 -1.26
CA GLN A 124 -6.92 5.22 -1.97
C GLN A 124 -7.34 5.82 -3.31
N TYR A 125 -6.65 6.87 -3.76
CA TYR A 125 -6.97 7.54 -5.01
C TYR A 125 -5.74 7.67 -5.92
N LEU A 126 -5.90 7.32 -7.17
CA LEU A 126 -4.91 7.57 -8.21
C LEU A 126 -5.58 8.32 -9.37
N SER A 127 -4.91 9.35 -9.86
CA SER A 127 -5.36 10.05 -11.07
C SER A 127 -5.60 9.07 -12.21
N SER A 128 -6.70 9.25 -12.92
CA SER A 128 -7.12 8.39 -14.04
C SER A 128 -6.01 8.18 -15.07
N THR A 129 -5.18 9.20 -15.28
CA THR A 129 -4.03 9.18 -16.21
C THR A 129 -2.91 8.22 -15.77
N VAL A 130 -2.64 8.09 -14.46
CA VAL A 130 -1.52 7.27 -13.97
C VAL A 130 -1.95 5.85 -13.59
N LEU A 131 -3.22 5.64 -13.32
CA LEU A 131 -3.77 4.35 -12.91
C LEU A 131 -3.43 3.19 -13.87
N PRO A 132 -3.58 3.32 -15.21
CA PRO A 132 -3.23 2.23 -16.14
C PRO A 132 -1.75 1.85 -16.10
N MET A 133 -0.85 2.82 -15.87
CA MET A 133 0.58 2.57 -15.77
C MET A 133 0.93 1.80 -14.50
N VAL A 134 0.32 2.15 -13.37
CA VAL A 134 0.51 1.47 -12.08
C VAL A 134 -0.01 0.04 -12.15
N ILE A 135 -1.21 -0.17 -12.71
CA ILE A 135 -1.76 -1.52 -12.95
C ILE A 135 -0.84 -2.31 -13.89
N GLY A 136 -0.41 -1.72 -15.00
CA GLY A 136 0.49 -2.37 -15.96
C GLY A 136 1.83 -2.79 -15.30
N GLN A 137 2.36 -1.98 -14.39
CA GLN A 137 3.56 -2.30 -13.64
C GLN A 137 3.32 -3.42 -12.62
N ALA A 138 2.21 -3.38 -11.90
CA ALA A 138 1.84 -4.44 -10.96
C ALA A 138 1.69 -5.79 -11.67
N LEU A 139 1.05 -5.81 -12.85
CA LEU A 139 0.91 -7.01 -13.67
C LEU A 139 2.26 -7.48 -14.25
N LYS A 140 3.16 -6.57 -14.63
CA LYS A 140 4.52 -6.91 -15.08
C LYS A 140 5.38 -7.45 -13.95
N HIS A 141 5.27 -6.90 -12.74
CA HIS A 141 5.96 -7.40 -11.55
C HIS A 141 5.50 -8.81 -11.19
N ASN A 142 4.19 -9.10 -11.32
CA ASN A 142 3.68 -10.46 -11.17
C ASN A 142 4.17 -11.42 -12.27
N ARG A 143 4.43 -10.90 -13.50
CA ARG A 143 5.00 -11.70 -14.61
C ARG A 143 6.52 -11.77 -14.58
N LYS A 144 7.21 -10.76 -14.02
CA LYS A 144 8.68 -10.65 -13.95
C LYS A 144 9.25 -11.00 -12.59
N ARG A 145 8.43 -11.43 -11.62
CA ARG A 145 9.01 -12.20 -10.56
C ARG A 145 9.49 -13.50 -11.21
N PRO A 146 10.79 -13.63 -11.57
CA PRO A 146 11.33 -14.95 -11.68
C PRO A 146 10.99 -15.52 -10.31
N ALA A 147 10.29 -16.65 -10.29
CA ALA A 147 10.19 -17.40 -9.07
C ALA A 147 11.63 -17.44 -8.52
N SER A 148 11.92 -16.65 -7.50
CA SER A 148 13.10 -16.92 -6.69
C SER A 148 13.05 -18.43 -6.49
N PRO A 149 14.13 -19.18 -6.56
CA PRO A 149 14.08 -20.61 -6.28
C PRO A 149 13.32 -20.93 -5.00
N ALA A 150 13.23 -19.96 -4.08
CA ALA A 150 12.41 -19.96 -2.86
C ALA A 150 10.92 -19.65 -3.06
N GLN A 151 10.45 -19.21 -4.24
CA GLN A 151 9.05 -18.83 -4.52
C GLN A 151 8.51 -19.48 -5.81
N ALA A 152 9.13 -20.55 -6.29
CA ALA A 152 8.50 -21.40 -7.29
C ALA A 152 7.14 -21.89 -6.75
N PRO A 153 6.07 -21.84 -7.55
CA PRO A 153 4.76 -22.31 -7.11
C PRO A 153 4.91 -23.72 -6.56
N LEU A 154 4.24 -23.98 -5.43
CA LEU A 154 4.22 -25.32 -4.86
C LEU A 154 3.73 -26.31 -5.92
N THR A 155 4.38 -27.47 -6.02
CA THR A 155 3.88 -28.52 -6.90
C THR A 155 2.48 -28.94 -6.45
N PRO A 156 1.65 -29.54 -7.32
CA PRO A 156 0.33 -30.05 -6.91
C PRO A 156 0.40 -30.94 -5.67
N ARG A 157 1.43 -31.76 -5.57
CA ARG A 157 1.67 -32.64 -4.43
C ARG A 157 2.05 -31.88 -3.14
N GLN A 158 2.86 -30.84 -3.26
CA GLN A 158 3.18 -29.98 -2.14
C GLN A 158 1.99 -29.16 -1.66
N LEU A 159 1.13 -28.69 -2.57
CA LEU A 159 -0.10 -28.00 -2.23
C LEU A 159 -1.09 -28.90 -1.48
N GLU A 160 -1.22 -30.15 -1.91
CA GLU A 160 -2.05 -31.16 -1.24
C GLU A 160 -1.55 -31.44 0.18
N ILE A 161 -0.24 -31.64 0.36
CA ILE A 161 0.38 -31.83 1.68
C ILE A 161 0.21 -30.57 2.55
N LEU A 162 0.37 -29.37 2.00
CA LEU A 162 0.15 -28.12 2.72
C LEU A 162 -1.30 -27.99 3.23
N ARG A 163 -2.31 -28.38 2.42
CA ARG A 163 -3.71 -28.39 2.84
C ARG A 163 -3.94 -29.32 4.04
N LEU A 164 -3.38 -30.51 4.00
CA LEU A 164 -3.54 -31.48 5.09
C LEU A 164 -2.83 -31.04 6.37
N ILE A 165 -1.62 -30.45 6.26
CA ILE A 165 -0.92 -29.82 7.39
C ILE A 165 -1.77 -28.70 8.00
N ALA A 166 -2.36 -27.87 7.16
CA ALA A 166 -3.17 -26.72 7.60
C ALA A 166 -4.51 -27.14 8.23
N ARG A 167 -5.00 -28.33 7.93
CA ARG A 167 -6.16 -28.97 8.62
C ARG A 167 -5.77 -29.67 9.92
N GLY A 168 -4.51 -29.63 10.32
CA GLY A 168 -4.03 -30.23 11.56
C GLY A 168 -3.72 -31.72 11.47
N GLU A 169 -3.66 -32.30 10.27
CA GLU A 169 -3.32 -33.71 10.07
C GLU A 169 -1.88 -34.00 10.51
N SER A 170 -1.68 -35.13 11.19
CA SER A 170 -0.37 -35.59 11.58
C SER A 170 0.45 -36.05 10.36
N THR A 171 1.79 -35.98 10.43
CA THR A 171 2.67 -36.45 9.35
C THR A 171 2.39 -37.93 8.99
N ARG A 172 2.00 -38.72 9.97
CA ARG A 172 1.66 -40.16 9.80
C ARG A 172 0.32 -40.32 9.08
N SER A 173 -0.72 -39.56 9.47
CA SER A 173 -2.02 -39.56 8.80
C SER A 173 -1.90 -39.11 7.34
N ILE A 174 -1.09 -38.06 7.08
CA ILE A 174 -0.80 -37.60 5.72
C ILE A 174 -0.09 -38.70 4.91
N ALA A 175 0.89 -39.38 5.50
CA ALA A 175 1.62 -40.44 4.83
C ALA A 175 0.70 -41.61 4.45
N ASP A 176 -0.13 -42.06 5.39
CA ASP A 176 -1.08 -43.16 5.20
C ASP A 176 -2.16 -42.77 4.14
N GLY A 177 -2.74 -41.57 4.25
CA GLY A 177 -3.78 -41.08 3.32
C GLY A 177 -3.28 -40.85 1.89
N LEU A 178 -2.00 -40.54 1.72
CA LEU A 178 -1.40 -40.24 0.42
C LEU A 178 -0.57 -41.40 -0.17
N GLY A 179 -0.49 -42.54 0.53
CA GLY A 179 0.31 -43.69 0.10
C GLY A 179 1.82 -43.41 0.05
N LEU A 180 2.32 -42.57 0.97
CA LEU A 180 3.72 -42.16 1.06
C LEU A 180 4.38 -42.69 2.31
N SER A 181 5.73 -42.66 2.35
CA SER A 181 6.46 -42.85 3.61
C SER A 181 6.40 -41.56 4.45
N VAL A 182 6.45 -41.73 5.79
CA VAL A 182 6.57 -40.59 6.74
C VAL A 182 7.76 -39.69 6.36
N LYS A 183 8.88 -40.29 6.01
CA LYS A 183 10.10 -39.60 5.59
C LYS A 183 9.89 -38.77 4.31
N THR A 184 9.06 -39.25 3.38
CA THR A 184 8.72 -38.53 2.16
C THR A 184 7.88 -37.29 2.46
N VAL A 185 6.91 -37.40 3.38
CA VAL A 185 6.08 -36.28 3.82
C VAL A 185 6.92 -35.23 4.54
N GLU A 186 7.85 -35.63 5.40
CA GLU A 186 8.78 -34.72 6.06
C GLU A 186 9.69 -33.98 5.07
N ALA A 187 10.19 -34.67 4.04
CA ALA A 187 10.96 -34.05 2.97
C ALA A 187 10.14 -32.99 2.20
N HIS A 188 8.90 -33.29 1.87
CA HIS A 188 8.00 -32.31 1.24
C HIS A 188 7.72 -31.13 2.17
N ARG A 189 7.46 -31.36 3.46
CA ARG A 189 7.26 -30.30 4.46
C ARG A 189 8.47 -29.36 4.54
N SER A 190 9.68 -29.90 4.61
CA SER A 190 10.93 -29.13 4.62
C SER A 190 11.09 -28.31 3.33
N GLN A 191 10.77 -28.89 2.17
CA GLN A 191 10.82 -28.18 0.91
C GLN A 191 9.76 -27.06 0.81
N ILE A 192 8.54 -27.30 1.32
CA ILE A 192 7.47 -26.28 1.40
C ILE A 192 7.94 -25.11 2.29
N MET A 193 8.41 -25.42 3.51
CA MET A 193 8.92 -24.41 4.44
C MET A 193 10.05 -23.59 3.81
N HIS A 194 11.02 -24.24 3.18
CA HIS A 194 12.12 -23.55 2.51
C HIS A 194 11.62 -22.66 1.35
N ARG A 195 10.70 -23.17 0.50
CA ARG A 195 10.15 -22.41 -0.64
C ARG A 195 9.34 -21.20 -0.20
N LEU A 196 8.58 -21.33 0.88
CA LEU A 196 7.73 -20.26 1.39
C LEU A 196 8.47 -19.33 2.36
N GLN A 197 9.73 -19.64 2.72
CA GLN A 197 10.51 -18.93 3.73
C GLN A 197 9.77 -18.89 5.09
N ILE A 198 9.10 -19.99 5.42
CA ILE A 198 8.35 -20.18 6.67
C ILE A 198 9.06 -21.25 7.47
N HIS A 199 9.29 -21.03 8.75
CA HIS A 199 10.15 -21.88 9.57
C HIS A 199 9.40 -22.74 10.59
N ASP A 200 8.07 -22.59 10.68
CA ASP A 200 7.22 -23.31 11.64
C ASP A 200 5.87 -23.71 11.05
N VAL A 201 5.18 -24.63 11.70
CA VAL A 201 3.86 -25.12 11.25
C VAL A 201 2.76 -24.06 11.41
N PRO A 202 2.69 -23.28 12.51
CA PRO A 202 1.74 -22.18 12.61
C PRO A 202 1.82 -21.20 11.46
N GLY A 203 3.03 -20.85 11.01
CA GLY A 203 3.24 -20.00 9.84
C GLY A 203 2.70 -20.62 8.54
N LEU A 204 2.83 -21.95 8.36
CA LEU A 204 2.24 -22.64 7.21
C LEU A 204 0.72 -22.60 7.24
N VAL A 205 0.10 -22.74 8.41
CA VAL A 205 -1.36 -22.64 8.60
C VAL A 205 -1.84 -21.22 8.24
N LEU A 206 -1.21 -20.19 8.79
CA LEU A 206 -1.53 -18.79 8.50
C LEU A 206 -1.37 -18.47 7.01
N PHE A 207 -0.32 -18.99 6.38
CA PHE A 207 -0.11 -18.84 4.95
C PHE A 207 -1.26 -19.49 4.15
N ALA A 208 -1.65 -20.73 4.50
CA ALA A 208 -2.70 -21.46 3.80
C ALA A 208 -4.08 -20.77 3.91
N VAL A 209 -4.39 -20.17 5.06
CA VAL A 209 -5.61 -19.36 5.25
C VAL A 209 -5.54 -18.07 4.43
N ARG A 210 -4.43 -17.34 4.49
CA ARG A 210 -4.26 -16.06 3.78
C ARG A 210 -4.34 -16.22 2.27
N GLU A 211 -3.77 -17.28 1.72
CA GLU A 211 -3.79 -17.57 0.29
C GLU A 211 -5.08 -18.31 -0.17
N GLY A 212 -6.05 -18.49 0.74
CA GLY A 212 -7.31 -19.16 0.42
C GLY A 212 -7.17 -20.65 0.07
N ILE A 213 -6.06 -21.28 0.49
CA ILE A 213 -5.82 -22.74 0.26
C ILE A 213 -6.74 -23.58 1.13
N ILE A 214 -7.09 -23.07 2.32
CA ILE A 214 -8.11 -23.61 3.21
C ILE A 214 -9.01 -22.47 3.73
N CYS A 215 -10.26 -22.77 4.09
CA CYS A 215 -11.15 -21.88 4.82
C CYS A 215 -11.16 -22.25 6.30
N LEU A 216 -11.32 -21.26 7.21
CA LEU A 216 -11.38 -21.49 8.66
C LEU A 216 -12.61 -22.33 9.12
N ASN A 217 -13.51 -22.65 8.20
CA ASN A 217 -14.74 -23.46 8.45
C ASN A 217 -14.70 -24.84 7.79
N ASP A 218 -13.56 -25.29 7.29
CA ASP A 218 -13.40 -26.65 6.72
C ASP A 218 -12.87 -27.65 7.78
#